data_7994d5b0bd0b6e2f4d516d902f67d600
#
_entry.id   7994d5b0bd0b6e2f4d516d902f67d600
#
_cell.length_a   1.000
_cell.length_b   1.000
_cell.length_c   1.000
_cell.angle_alpha   90.00
_cell.angle_beta   90.00
_cell.angle_gamma   90.00
#
_symmetry.space_group_name_H-M   'P 1'
#
loop_
_entity.id
_entity.type
_entity.pdbx_description
1 polymer ?
#
loop_
_entity_poly.entity_id
_entity_poly.type
_entity_poly.pdbx_seq_one_letter_code
_entity_poly.pdbx_strand_id
1 'polypeptide(L)'
;MVIYFRKLNKATKKDHYPLPFIDRMLERLSKHTHFIFLDDYSGFSQIPVSKEDQENTTFTCPFGTFSYRRMPFSLCNAPTTFQRCMMAIFSNFCEKICEVFMDDFSVYGSSFDDCLSNLYRVLERCEETNFVLNWEKCHFMVNEGIVLGHKISERGIEVDKAKVDDIEKMSCPKDIKGIRSFLGHAGFYRRFIKDF
;
A
#
# COMPACT_ATOMS: atom_id res chain seq x y z
N MET A 1 -5.71 19.25 6.46
CA MET A 1 -6.43 19.95 5.36
C MET A 1 -6.15 19.18 4.07
N VAL A 2 -7.18 18.84 3.29
CA VAL A 2 -7.03 18.14 2.01
C VAL A 2 -7.35 19.11 0.87
N ILE A 3 -6.42 19.21 -0.08
CA ILE A 3 -6.57 20.09 -1.25
C ILE A 3 -6.69 19.21 -2.49
N TYR A 4 -7.64 19.53 -3.36
CA TYR A 4 -7.85 18.82 -4.61
C TYR A 4 -7.13 19.51 -5.77
N PHE A 5 -6.03 18.93 -6.22
CA PHE A 5 -5.20 19.44 -7.32
C PHE A 5 -5.73 19.07 -8.73
N ARG A 6 -7.05 19.21 -8.98
CA ARG A 6 -7.67 18.76 -10.25
C ARG A 6 -7.02 19.35 -11.51
N LYS A 7 -6.75 20.65 -11.51
CA LYS A 7 -6.13 21.34 -12.66
C LYS A 7 -4.67 20.92 -12.84
N LEU A 8 -3.90 20.87 -11.75
CA LEU A 8 -2.52 20.42 -11.76
C LEU A 8 -2.44 18.97 -12.24
N ASN A 9 -3.24 18.06 -11.68
CA ASN A 9 -3.25 16.66 -12.09
C ASN A 9 -3.62 16.43 -13.56
N LYS A 10 -4.45 17.31 -14.15
CA LYS A 10 -4.78 17.25 -15.58
C LYS A 10 -3.60 17.66 -16.46
N ALA A 11 -2.80 18.63 -16.02
CA ALA A 11 -1.63 19.13 -16.72
C ALA A 11 -0.37 18.28 -16.47
N THR A 12 -0.30 17.56 -15.35
CA THR A 12 0.86 16.75 -14.97
C THR A 12 0.98 15.52 -15.84
N LYS A 13 2.19 15.29 -16.39
CA LYS A 13 2.54 14.04 -17.08
C LYS A 13 2.45 12.87 -16.10
N LYS A 14 1.71 11.83 -16.48
CA LYS A 14 1.56 10.63 -15.66
C LYS A 14 2.86 9.86 -15.58
N ASP A 15 3.24 9.45 -14.37
CA ASP A 15 4.35 8.55 -14.15
C ASP A 15 3.84 7.09 -14.23
N HIS A 16 4.44 6.32 -15.11
CA HIS A 16 4.09 4.92 -15.38
C HIS A 16 5.04 3.95 -14.65
N TYR A 17 5.48 4.29 -13.44
CA TYR A 17 6.27 3.37 -12.63
C TYR A 17 5.50 2.08 -12.38
N PRO A 18 6.08 0.90 -12.67
CA PRO A 18 5.38 -0.36 -12.50
C PRO A 18 5.16 -0.67 -11.02
N LEU A 19 3.92 -1.00 -10.67
CA LEU A 19 3.59 -1.52 -9.34
C LEU A 19 3.95 -3.02 -9.27
N PRO A 20 4.31 -3.53 -8.10
CA PRO A 20 4.52 -4.96 -7.88
C PRO A 20 3.27 -5.78 -8.25
N PHE A 21 3.48 -7.01 -8.71
CA PHE A 21 2.38 -7.92 -8.99
C PHE A 21 1.81 -8.48 -7.67
N ILE A 22 0.59 -8.10 -7.34
CA ILE A 22 -0.10 -8.49 -6.10
C ILE A 22 -0.10 -10.02 -5.93
N ASP A 23 -0.46 -10.77 -6.97
CA ASP A 23 -0.51 -12.25 -6.90
C ASP A 23 0.83 -12.86 -6.49
N ARG A 24 1.94 -12.36 -7.02
CA ARG A 24 3.29 -12.82 -6.65
C ARG A 24 3.66 -12.49 -5.21
N MET A 25 3.29 -11.29 -4.74
CA MET A 25 3.50 -10.89 -3.34
C MET A 25 2.74 -11.83 -2.39
N LEU A 26 1.45 -12.05 -2.66
CA LEU A 26 0.62 -12.94 -1.85
C LEU A 26 1.15 -14.38 -1.84
N GLU A 27 1.62 -14.89 -2.98
CA GLU A 27 2.22 -16.23 -3.09
C GLU A 27 3.54 -16.35 -2.32
N ARG A 28 4.35 -15.28 -2.24
CA ARG A 28 5.55 -15.29 -1.40
C ARG A 28 5.18 -15.29 0.07
N LEU A 29 4.30 -14.40 0.49
CA LEU A 29 3.82 -14.31 1.87
C LEU A 29 3.23 -15.65 2.35
N SER A 30 2.42 -16.31 1.55
CA SER A 30 1.74 -17.56 1.91
C SER A 30 2.67 -18.75 2.21
N LYS A 31 3.97 -18.62 1.96
CA LYS A 31 4.99 -19.64 2.26
C LYS A 31 5.59 -19.51 3.66
N HIS A 32 5.21 -18.50 4.40
CA HIS A 32 5.76 -18.18 5.71
C HIS A 32 4.69 -18.34 6.81
N THR A 33 5.16 -18.41 8.06
CA THR A 33 4.30 -18.69 9.23
C THR A 33 4.22 -17.54 10.22
N HIS A 34 5.17 -16.62 10.15
CA HIS A 34 5.25 -15.46 11.05
C HIS A 34 5.33 -14.19 10.24
N PHE A 35 4.48 -13.23 10.58
CA PHE A 35 4.34 -11.97 9.87
C PHE A 35 4.41 -10.78 10.81
N ILE A 36 4.87 -9.67 10.27
CA ILE A 36 4.80 -8.36 10.90
C ILE A 36 4.27 -7.40 9.84
N PHE A 37 3.14 -6.76 10.13
CA PHE A 37 2.55 -5.77 9.26
C PHE A 37 2.87 -4.39 9.81
N LEU A 38 3.60 -3.62 9.02
CA LEU A 38 4.06 -2.29 9.38
C LEU A 38 3.21 -1.26 8.62
N ASP A 39 2.87 -0.19 9.31
CA ASP A 39 2.16 0.98 8.76
C ASP A 39 3.09 2.19 8.84
N ASP A 40 3.07 3.05 7.85
CA ASP A 40 3.88 4.26 7.84
C ASP A 40 3.19 5.42 8.57
N TYR A 41 3.98 6.31 9.16
CA TYR A 41 3.45 7.53 9.73
C TYR A 41 3.32 8.62 8.67
N SER A 42 2.12 8.74 8.05
CA SER A 42 1.87 9.75 7.01
C SER A 42 2.88 9.69 5.84
N GLY A 43 3.09 8.51 5.27
CA GLY A 43 4.19 8.18 4.36
C GLY A 43 4.42 9.17 3.23
N PHE A 44 3.37 9.61 2.53
CA PHE A 44 3.52 10.63 1.49
C PHE A 44 4.17 11.92 2.02
N SER A 45 3.82 12.32 3.25
CA SER A 45 4.37 13.53 3.88
C SER A 45 5.83 13.38 4.32
N GLN A 46 6.40 12.19 4.25
CA GLN A 46 7.82 11.97 4.52
C GLN A 46 8.69 12.28 3.28
N ILE A 47 8.10 12.31 2.08
CA ILE A 47 8.82 12.57 0.84
C ILE A 47 8.86 14.06 0.55
N PRO A 48 10.05 14.67 0.36
CA PRO A 48 10.17 16.07 0.00
C PRO A 48 9.67 16.33 -1.44
N VAL A 49 9.00 17.45 -1.65
CA VAL A 49 8.73 17.98 -3.00
C VAL A 49 9.98 18.73 -3.47
N SER A 50 10.40 18.51 -4.73
CA SER A 50 11.51 19.25 -5.33
C SER A 50 11.27 20.76 -5.24
N LYS A 51 12.31 21.57 -5.07
CA LYS A 51 12.16 23.01 -4.92
C LYS A 51 11.45 23.65 -6.12
N GLU A 52 11.70 23.12 -7.32
CA GLU A 52 11.10 23.57 -8.57
C GLU A 52 9.60 23.29 -8.65
N ASP A 53 9.14 22.20 -8.01
CA ASP A 53 7.74 21.79 -8.04
C ASP A 53 6.92 22.32 -6.86
N GLN A 54 7.53 22.91 -5.84
CA GLN A 54 6.81 23.41 -4.67
C GLN A 54 5.79 24.48 -5.05
N GLU A 55 6.13 25.39 -5.93
CA GLU A 55 5.22 26.44 -6.41
C GLU A 55 3.99 25.86 -7.12
N ASN A 56 4.11 24.72 -7.78
CA ASN A 56 3.00 24.03 -8.44
C ASN A 56 1.98 23.49 -7.44
N THR A 57 2.36 23.31 -6.17
CA THR A 57 1.49 22.85 -5.08
C THR A 57 0.80 23.98 -4.33
N THR A 58 0.89 25.22 -4.83
CA THR A 58 0.40 26.42 -4.16
C THR A 58 -1.12 26.39 -4.01
N PHE A 59 -1.57 26.82 -2.82
CA PHE A 59 -2.98 27.02 -2.49
C PHE A 59 -3.17 28.28 -1.67
N THR A 60 -4.35 28.88 -1.78
CA THR A 60 -4.74 30.09 -1.04
C THR A 60 -5.80 29.75 -0.01
N CYS A 61 -5.66 30.27 1.18
CA CYS A 61 -6.63 30.18 2.25
C CYS A 61 -6.78 31.55 2.93
N PRO A 62 -7.73 31.74 3.89
CA PRO A 62 -7.91 33.02 4.58
C PRO A 62 -6.64 33.58 5.27
N PHE A 63 -5.67 32.73 5.54
CA PHE A 63 -4.41 33.08 6.22
C PHE A 63 -3.27 33.39 5.27
N GLY A 64 -3.48 33.30 3.96
CA GLY A 64 -2.46 33.58 2.95
C GLY A 64 -2.31 32.48 1.89
N THR A 65 -1.23 32.60 1.13
CA THR A 65 -0.86 31.65 0.07
C THR A 65 0.33 30.79 0.54
N PHE A 66 0.18 29.48 0.42
CA PHE A 66 1.14 28.50 0.90
C PHE A 66 1.43 27.46 -0.18
N SER A 67 2.59 26.83 -0.10
CA SER A 67 2.95 25.67 -0.92
C SER A 67 3.44 24.51 -0.04
N TYR A 68 3.37 23.29 -0.57
CA TYR A 68 3.82 22.11 0.17
C TYR A 68 5.31 21.88 0.00
N ARG A 69 6.02 21.70 1.12
CA ARG A 69 7.42 21.25 1.14
C ARG A 69 7.54 19.73 1.11
N ARG A 70 6.49 19.04 1.53
CA ARG A 70 6.37 17.59 1.57
C ARG A 70 5.19 17.17 0.68
N MET A 71 5.26 15.97 0.14
CA MET A 71 4.28 15.48 -0.83
C MET A 71 2.90 15.36 -0.19
N PRO A 72 1.89 16.13 -0.65
CA PRO A 72 0.54 16.03 -0.12
C PRO A 72 -0.24 14.89 -0.80
N PHE A 73 -1.31 14.47 -0.15
CA PHE A 73 -2.33 13.65 -0.81
C PHE A 73 -2.92 14.37 -2.02
N SER A 74 -3.52 13.58 -2.94
CA SER A 74 -4.26 14.11 -4.11
C SER A 74 -3.42 14.53 -5.30
N LEU A 75 -2.09 14.46 -5.26
CA LEU A 75 -1.25 14.54 -6.46
C LEU A 75 -1.30 13.22 -7.24
N CYS A 76 -1.47 13.29 -8.57
CA CYS A 76 -1.68 12.10 -9.40
C CYS A 76 -0.49 11.13 -9.40
N ASN A 77 0.74 11.63 -9.23
CA ASN A 77 1.95 10.82 -9.22
C ASN A 77 2.41 10.46 -7.79
N ALA A 78 1.70 10.91 -6.74
CA ALA A 78 2.10 10.62 -5.36
C ALA A 78 2.22 9.12 -5.06
N PRO A 79 1.26 8.26 -5.44
CA PRO A 79 1.36 6.82 -5.17
C PRO A 79 2.56 6.18 -5.86
N THR A 80 2.80 6.49 -7.13
CA THR A 80 3.93 5.92 -7.89
C THR A 80 5.28 6.43 -7.41
N THR A 81 5.35 7.71 -7.01
CA THR A 81 6.55 8.29 -6.40
C THR A 81 6.86 7.64 -5.06
N PHE A 82 5.84 7.42 -4.24
CA PHE A 82 5.98 6.73 -2.95
C PHE A 82 6.47 5.30 -3.14
N GLN A 83 5.82 4.52 -4.02
CA GLN A 83 6.24 3.15 -4.33
C GLN A 83 7.70 3.09 -4.81
N ARG A 84 8.11 4.01 -5.69
CA ARG A 84 9.50 4.11 -6.16
C ARG A 84 10.47 4.38 -5.02
N CYS A 85 10.10 5.29 -4.10
CA CYS A 85 10.89 5.62 -2.93
C CYS A 85 11.04 4.40 -2.01
N MET A 86 9.96 3.70 -1.72
CA MET A 86 9.96 2.48 -0.90
C MET A 86 10.82 1.39 -1.53
N MET A 87 10.68 1.17 -2.84
CA MET A 87 11.52 0.20 -3.56
C MET A 87 13.00 0.60 -3.56
N ALA A 88 13.34 1.90 -3.59
CA ALA A 88 14.73 2.36 -3.46
C ALA A 88 15.29 2.12 -2.05
N ILE A 89 14.50 2.36 -1.02
CA ILE A 89 14.88 2.15 0.39
C ILE A 89 15.08 0.66 0.68
N PHE A 90 14.13 -0.18 0.27
CA PHE A 90 14.07 -1.60 0.66
C PHE A 90 14.44 -2.58 -0.46
N SER A 91 15.07 -2.13 -1.56
CA SER A 91 15.41 -2.97 -2.72
C SER A 91 16.16 -4.26 -2.38
N ASN A 92 17.06 -4.23 -1.41
CA ASN A 92 17.84 -5.39 -0.98
C ASN A 92 17.03 -6.39 -0.15
N PHE A 93 15.89 -5.98 0.38
CA PHE A 93 15.03 -6.74 1.30
C PHE A 93 13.75 -7.24 0.63
N CYS A 94 13.23 -6.48 -0.32
CA CYS A 94 12.04 -6.87 -1.08
C CYS A 94 12.24 -8.24 -1.75
N GLU A 95 11.19 -9.04 -1.75
CA GLU A 95 11.15 -10.43 -2.26
C GLU A 95 11.97 -11.46 -1.45
N LYS A 96 12.71 -11.02 -0.43
CA LYS A 96 13.55 -11.91 0.41
C LYS A 96 13.03 -12.01 1.84
N ILE A 97 12.78 -10.87 2.47
CA ILE A 97 12.37 -10.77 3.88
C ILE A 97 11.18 -9.84 4.09
N CYS A 98 10.82 -9.05 3.08
CA CYS A 98 9.64 -8.18 3.13
C CYS A 98 9.02 -7.99 1.76
N GLU A 99 7.76 -7.58 1.77
CA GLU A 99 7.03 -7.10 0.62
C GLU A 99 6.48 -5.69 0.90
N VAL A 100 6.52 -4.83 -0.10
CA VAL A 100 6.05 -3.45 -0.02
C VAL A 100 5.15 -3.13 -1.19
N PHE A 101 3.91 -2.76 -0.90
CA PHE A 101 2.96 -2.30 -1.88
C PHE A 101 2.27 -1.03 -1.36
N MET A 102 2.74 0.12 -1.81
CA MET A 102 2.32 1.42 -1.27
C MET A 102 2.46 1.44 0.27
N ASP A 103 1.35 1.64 0.97
CA ASP A 103 1.29 1.74 2.43
C ASP A 103 1.32 0.35 3.12
N ASP A 104 1.06 -0.75 2.38
CA ASP A 104 1.11 -2.12 2.91
C ASP A 104 2.55 -2.63 2.92
N PHE A 105 3.14 -2.73 4.11
CA PHE A 105 4.50 -3.21 4.32
C PHE A 105 4.48 -4.47 5.21
N SER A 106 4.87 -5.59 4.66
CA SER A 106 4.85 -6.89 5.33
C SER A 106 6.25 -7.46 5.45
N VAL A 107 6.71 -7.71 6.67
CA VAL A 107 7.93 -8.47 6.98
C VAL A 107 7.51 -9.89 7.35
N TYR A 108 8.29 -10.87 6.96
CA TYR A 108 7.94 -12.27 7.19
C TYR A 108 9.16 -13.13 7.51
N GLY A 109 8.88 -14.31 8.07
CA GLY A 109 9.89 -15.32 8.38
C GLY A 109 9.29 -16.71 8.49
N SER A 110 10.13 -17.73 8.37
CA SER A 110 9.74 -19.13 8.49
C SER A 110 9.68 -19.60 9.93
N SER A 111 10.23 -18.83 10.86
CA SER A 111 10.16 -19.01 12.31
C SER A 111 10.05 -17.66 12.99
N PHE A 112 9.76 -17.69 14.31
CA PHE A 112 9.73 -16.49 15.13
C PHE A 112 11.10 -15.76 15.10
N ASP A 113 12.19 -16.49 15.32
CA ASP A 113 13.54 -15.90 15.36
C ASP A 113 13.98 -15.35 14.01
N ASP A 114 13.61 -16.03 12.91
CA ASP A 114 13.86 -15.56 11.56
C ASP A 114 13.09 -14.26 11.28
N CYS A 115 11.80 -14.23 11.61
CA CYS A 115 10.97 -13.04 11.47
C CYS A 115 11.48 -11.86 12.33
N LEU A 116 11.92 -12.12 13.56
CA LEU A 116 12.51 -11.13 14.45
C LEU A 116 13.83 -10.56 13.89
N SER A 117 14.69 -11.42 13.37
CA SER A 117 15.94 -11.01 12.70
C SER A 117 15.66 -10.14 11.47
N ASN A 118 14.65 -10.50 10.68
CA ASN A 118 14.23 -9.74 9.52
C ASN A 118 13.64 -8.37 9.91
N LEU A 119 12.86 -8.31 11.00
CA LEU A 119 12.37 -7.04 11.55
C LEU A 119 13.53 -6.12 11.93
N TYR A 120 14.52 -6.65 12.66
CA TYR A 120 15.67 -5.85 13.07
C TYR A 120 16.36 -5.16 11.89
N ARG A 121 16.61 -5.90 10.82
CA ARG A 121 17.23 -5.37 9.59
C ARG A 121 16.35 -4.31 8.90
N VAL A 122 15.04 -4.50 8.90
CA VAL A 122 14.10 -3.53 8.34
C VAL A 122 14.08 -2.26 9.18
N LEU A 123 14.05 -2.37 10.52
CA LEU A 123 14.06 -1.20 11.42
C LEU A 123 15.39 -0.43 11.34
N GLU A 124 16.52 -1.13 11.27
CA GLU A 124 17.83 -0.50 11.04
C GLU A 124 17.82 0.31 9.74
N ARG A 125 17.22 -0.23 8.66
CA ARG A 125 17.08 0.49 7.40
C ARG A 125 16.14 1.68 7.48
N CYS A 126 15.05 1.60 8.25
CA CYS A 126 14.18 2.73 8.53
C CYS A 126 14.95 3.86 9.26
N GLU A 127 15.78 3.50 10.24
CA GLU A 127 16.62 4.46 10.97
C GLU A 127 17.63 5.13 10.04
N GLU A 128 18.38 4.38 9.23
CA GLU A 128 19.34 4.91 8.25
C GLU A 128 18.73 5.91 7.28
N THR A 129 17.48 5.68 6.88
CA THR A 129 16.78 6.50 5.89
C THR A 129 15.85 7.54 6.49
N ASN A 130 15.77 7.60 7.84
CA ASN A 130 14.82 8.42 8.59
C ASN A 130 13.35 8.17 8.17
N PHE A 131 13.02 6.93 7.82
CA PHE A 131 11.66 6.55 7.50
C PHE A 131 10.91 6.19 8.78
N VAL A 132 9.82 6.91 9.06
CA VAL A 132 9.08 6.82 10.31
C VAL A 132 7.88 5.89 10.17
N LEU A 133 7.79 4.91 11.07
CA LEU A 133 6.67 3.98 11.18
C LEU A 133 5.66 4.44 12.24
N ASN A 134 4.41 4.07 12.03
CA ASN A 134 3.33 4.27 13.00
C ASN A 134 3.15 3.00 13.84
N TRP A 135 3.94 2.87 14.89
CA TRP A 135 3.98 1.66 15.72
C TRP A 135 2.62 1.27 16.31
N GLU A 136 1.71 2.23 16.55
CA GLU A 136 0.36 1.97 17.07
C GLU A 136 -0.52 1.18 16.10
N LYS A 137 -0.25 1.29 14.81
CA LYS A 137 -0.97 0.56 13.75
C LYS A 137 -0.21 -0.67 13.27
N CYS A 138 1.02 -0.87 13.71
CA CYS A 138 1.79 -2.05 13.35
C CYS A 138 1.29 -3.28 14.10
N HIS A 139 1.33 -4.43 13.44
CA HIS A 139 1.02 -5.73 14.04
C HIS A 139 2.27 -6.59 14.02
N PHE A 140 2.73 -6.99 15.20
CA PHE A 140 4.00 -7.70 15.37
C PHE A 140 3.78 -9.18 15.66
N MET A 141 4.58 -10.05 15.06
CA MET A 141 4.67 -11.49 15.32
C MET A 141 3.31 -12.20 15.28
N VAL A 142 2.54 -11.92 14.25
CA VAL A 142 1.25 -12.57 14.01
C VAL A 142 1.40 -13.76 13.07
N ASN A 143 0.53 -14.77 13.20
CA ASN A 143 0.52 -15.95 12.35
C ASN A 143 -0.44 -15.81 11.15
N GLU A 144 -1.25 -14.77 11.14
CA GLU A 144 -2.16 -14.45 10.05
C GLU A 144 -2.46 -12.95 10.01
N GLY A 145 -2.84 -12.44 8.84
CA GLY A 145 -3.26 -11.06 8.67
C GLY A 145 -3.90 -10.82 7.32
N ILE A 146 -4.45 -9.61 7.14
CA ILE A 146 -5.06 -9.19 5.88
C ILE A 146 -4.07 -8.31 5.16
N VAL A 147 -3.68 -8.73 3.96
CA VAL A 147 -2.78 -8.00 3.05
C VAL A 147 -3.50 -7.78 1.75
N LEU A 148 -3.63 -6.54 1.31
CA LEU A 148 -4.30 -6.19 0.06
C LEU A 148 -5.67 -6.89 -0.10
N GLY A 149 -6.46 -6.96 0.99
CA GLY A 149 -7.78 -7.58 0.97
C GLY A 149 -7.80 -9.10 0.88
N HIS A 150 -6.68 -9.77 1.12
CA HIS A 150 -6.58 -11.23 1.22
C HIS A 150 -6.08 -11.62 2.60
N LYS A 151 -6.66 -12.63 3.19
CA LYS A 151 -6.17 -13.22 4.43
C LYS A 151 -4.99 -14.14 4.11
N ILE A 152 -3.85 -13.88 4.71
CA ILE A 152 -2.63 -14.67 4.59
C ILE A 152 -2.38 -15.40 5.91
N SER A 153 -2.08 -16.68 5.83
CA SER A 153 -1.72 -17.52 6.98
C SER A 153 -0.88 -18.71 6.52
N GLU A 154 -0.42 -19.54 7.44
CA GLU A 154 0.22 -20.83 7.13
C GLU A 154 -0.64 -21.75 6.24
N ARG A 155 -1.97 -21.57 6.27
CA ARG A 155 -2.92 -22.31 5.41
C ARG A 155 -2.91 -21.84 3.95
N GLY A 156 -2.22 -20.75 3.67
CA GLY A 156 -2.18 -20.13 2.34
C GLY A 156 -2.91 -18.80 2.25
N ILE A 157 -3.50 -18.56 1.10
CA ILE A 157 -4.23 -17.34 0.76
C ILE A 157 -5.72 -17.63 0.82
N GLU A 158 -6.46 -16.86 1.62
CA GLU A 158 -7.91 -16.96 1.75
C GLU A 158 -8.57 -15.62 1.41
N VAL A 159 -9.87 -15.66 1.11
CA VAL A 159 -10.65 -14.44 0.92
C VAL A 159 -10.84 -13.70 2.25
N ASP A 160 -10.87 -12.38 2.21
CA ASP A 160 -11.30 -11.57 3.34
C ASP A 160 -12.82 -11.69 3.51
N LYS A 161 -13.26 -12.24 4.64
CA LYS A 161 -14.68 -12.44 4.95
C LYS A 161 -15.49 -11.14 4.90
N ALA A 162 -14.92 -10.03 5.37
CA ALA A 162 -15.61 -8.74 5.34
C ALA A 162 -15.93 -8.31 3.90
N LYS A 163 -15.04 -8.59 2.95
CA LYS A 163 -15.27 -8.31 1.53
C LYS A 163 -16.26 -9.27 0.88
N VAL A 164 -16.26 -10.53 1.29
CA VAL A 164 -17.29 -11.49 0.85
C VAL A 164 -18.68 -11.06 1.32
N ASP A 165 -18.80 -10.68 2.60
CA ASP A 165 -20.05 -10.15 3.16
C ASP A 165 -20.55 -8.90 2.41
N ASP A 166 -19.65 -8.03 1.99
CA ASP A 166 -19.99 -6.86 1.16
C ASP A 166 -20.57 -7.28 -0.20
N ILE A 167 -19.99 -8.32 -0.84
CA ILE A 167 -20.49 -8.86 -2.12
C ILE A 167 -21.86 -9.52 -1.94
N GLU A 168 -22.05 -10.31 -0.89
CA GLU A 168 -23.31 -10.97 -0.57
C GLU A 168 -24.47 -9.98 -0.34
N LYS A 169 -24.15 -8.83 0.28
CA LYS A 169 -25.12 -7.75 0.52
C LYS A 169 -25.43 -6.92 -0.73
N MET A 170 -24.71 -7.12 -1.83
CA MET A 170 -24.99 -6.38 -3.07
C MET A 170 -26.33 -6.78 -3.66
N SER A 171 -27.17 -5.78 -3.96
CA SER A 171 -28.40 -6.02 -4.68
C SER A 171 -28.13 -6.55 -6.09
N CYS A 172 -29.03 -7.38 -6.63
CA CYS A 172 -28.94 -7.85 -8.01
C CYS A 172 -28.76 -6.67 -8.97
N PRO A 173 -27.70 -6.67 -9.83
CA PRO A 173 -27.42 -5.56 -10.73
C PRO A 173 -28.58 -5.32 -11.71
N LYS A 174 -29.09 -4.10 -11.77
CA LYS A 174 -30.20 -3.71 -12.66
C LYS A 174 -29.75 -2.86 -13.85
N ASP A 175 -28.54 -2.37 -13.82
CA ASP A 175 -27.96 -1.49 -14.83
C ASP A 175 -26.50 -1.82 -15.13
N ILE A 176 -25.94 -1.20 -16.15
CA ILE A 176 -24.54 -1.39 -16.58
C ILE A 176 -23.55 -1.01 -15.44
N LYS A 177 -23.89 0.00 -14.64
CA LYS A 177 -23.05 0.44 -13.52
C LYS A 177 -23.02 -0.62 -12.41
N GLY A 178 -24.19 -1.19 -12.09
CA GLY A 178 -24.31 -2.29 -11.13
C GLY A 178 -23.55 -3.54 -11.58
N ILE A 179 -23.67 -3.91 -12.86
CA ILE A 179 -22.91 -5.04 -13.43
C ILE A 179 -21.40 -4.79 -13.33
N ARG A 180 -20.91 -3.60 -13.71
CA ARG A 180 -19.49 -3.27 -13.61
C ARG A 180 -18.99 -3.28 -12.17
N SER A 181 -19.80 -2.79 -11.23
CA SER A 181 -19.48 -2.82 -9.81
C SER A 181 -19.34 -4.26 -9.30
N PHE A 182 -20.34 -5.10 -9.60
CA PHE A 182 -20.32 -6.52 -9.23
C PHE A 182 -19.11 -7.26 -9.82
N LEU A 183 -18.87 -7.11 -11.14
CA LEU A 183 -17.73 -7.73 -11.81
C LEU A 183 -16.38 -7.21 -11.26
N GLY A 184 -16.31 -5.95 -10.83
CA GLY A 184 -15.11 -5.41 -10.16
C GLY A 184 -14.83 -6.11 -8.84
N HIS A 185 -15.84 -6.32 -8.01
CA HIS A 185 -15.68 -7.04 -6.73
C HIS A 185 -15.42 -8.54 -6.95
N ALA A 186 -16.18 -9.20 -7.82
CA ALA A 186 -15.98 -10.62 -8.13
C ALA A 186 -14.62 -10.87 -8.80
N GLY A 187 -14.22 -10.01 -9.74
CA GLY A 187 -12.95 -10.11 -10.46
C GLY A 187 -11.72 -9.97 -9.57
N PHE A 188 -11.85 -9.25 -8.44
CA PHE A 188 -10.77 -9.17 -7.45
C PHE A 188 -10.46 -10.53 -6.82
N TYR A 189 -11.49 -11.36 -6.61
CA TYR A 189 -11.37 -12.71 -6.06
C TYR A 189 -11.45 -13.82 -7.10
N ARG A 190 -11.22 -13.50 -8.39
CA ARG A 190 -11.31 -14.46 -9.51
C ARG A 190 -10.56 -15.77 -9.29
N ARG A 191 -9.42 -15.73 -8.59
CA ARG A 191 -8.61 -16.93 -8.29
C ARG A 191 -9.31 -17.97 -7.41
N PHE A 192 -10.37 -17.56 -6.69
CA PHE A 192 -11.18 -18.44 -5.83
C PHE A 192 -12.51 -18.86 -6.47
N ILE A 193 -12.83 -18.35 -7.66
CA ILE A 193 -14.05 -18.64 -8.37
C ILE A 193 -13.74 -19.65 -9.46
N LYS A 194 -14.39 -20.83 -9.36
CA LYS A 194 -14.25 -21.87 -10.37
C LYS A 194 -14.76 -21.37 -11.72
N ASP A 195 -14.00 -21.60 -12.78
CA ASP A 195 -14.36 -21.27 -14.18
C ASP A 195 -14.68 -19.78 -14.42
N PHE A 196 -14.00 -18.87 -13.69
CA PHE A 196 -14.18 -17.41 -13.83
C PHE A 196 -13.60 -16.89 -15.15
#